data_fdd1e030add88311137e2a7ecf9aedf2
#
_entry.id   fdd1e030add88311137e2a7ecf9aedf2
#
_cell.length_a   1.000
_cell.length_b   1.000
_cell.length_c   1.000
_cell.angle_alpha   90.00
_cell.angle_beta   90.00
_cell.angle_gamma   90.00
#
_symmetry.space_group_name_H-M   'P 1'
#
loop_
_entity.id
_entity.type
_entity.pdbx_description
1 polymer ?
#
loop_
_entity_poly.entity_id
_entity_poly.type
_entity_poly.pdbx_seq_one_letter_code
_entity_poly.pdbx_strand_id
1 'polypeptide(L)'
;MSRYLNARIRVVRRLGPLPGLTKKITTRNRYPGEHDKKPGASSDYAIRLEEKQKLKYNYGISERQLYNYIKKARRMNGSTGVLLLQMLEMRLDSIVFRLGLASTIPESRQLVNHGHIRVNGQAVSIPSFQCKKGDLIEVKAKSKNIIKTGSNSLPLPKFLELDQENLKGRVKYIIGREEVGLNINELLVVEYYSRK
;
A
#
# COMPACT_ATOMS: atom_id res chain seq x y z
N MET A 1 11.82 -10.61 6.71
CA MET A 1 11.29 -9.91 5.52
C MET A 1 12.35 -8.94 5.00
N SER A 2 12.68 -8.97 3.72
CA SER A 2 13.60 -7.98 3.16
C SER A 2 12.90 -6.62 3.11
N ARG A 3 13.51 -5.61 3.74
CA ARG A 3 13.02 -4.23 3.73
C ARG A 3 13.82 -3.44 2.70
N TYR A 4 13.18 -2.49 2.01
CA TYR A 4 13.89 -1.53 1.19
C TYR A 4 14.54 -0.48 2.10
N LEU A 5 15.87 -0.51 2.19
CA LEU A 5 16.66 0.35 3.08
C LEU A 5 17.26 1.58 2.39
N ASN A 6 17.24 1.61 1.06
CA ASN A 6 17.80 2.70 0.28
C ASN A 6 16.91 3.96 0.30
N ALA A 7 17.44 5.07 -0.22
CA ALA A 7 16.76 6.36 -0.23
C ALA A 7 15.43 6.30 -1.01
N ARG A 8 14.31 6.40 -0.29
CA ARG A 8 12.94 6.33 -0.85
C ARG A 8 12.64 7.43 -1.87
N ILE A 9 13.25 8.61 -1.70
CA ILE A 9 13.09 9.74 -2.63
C ILE A 9 13.61 9.39 -4.03
N ARG A 10 14.65 8.55 -4.15
CA ARG A 10 15.12 8.08 -5.46
C ARG A 10 14.05 7.29 -6.21
N VAL A 11 13.27 6.48 -5.48
CA VAL A 11 12.17 5.71 -6.04
C VAL A 11 11.05 6.65 -6.51
N VAL A 12 10.66 7.62 -5.68
CA VAL A 12 9.63 8.62 -6.02
C VAL A 12 10.04 9.47 -7.23
N ARG A 13 11.32 9.88 -7.32
CA ARG A 13 11.83 10.64 -8.49
C ARG A 13 11.75 9.85 -9.79
N ARG A 14 11.84 8.53 -9.73
CA ARG A 14 11.77 7.66 -10.90
C ARG A 14 10.35 7.26 -11.28
N LEU A 15 9.52 6.93 -10.30
CA LEU A 15 8.23 6.29 -10.49
C LEU A 15 7.03 7.23 -10.28
N GLY A 16 7.29 8.47 -9.86
CA GLY A 16 6.24 9.42 -9.48
C GLY A 16 5.82 9.30 -8.01
N PRO A 17 4.78 10.02 -7.59
CA PRO A 17 4.33 10.08 -6.20
C PRO A 17 3.82 8.72 -5.72
N LEU A 18 4.34 8.27 -4.58
CA LEU A 18 3.98 7.00 -3.92
C LEU A 18 3.62 7.29 -2.46
N PRO A 19 2.35 7.62 -2.17
CA PRO A 19 1.93 8.07 -0.83
C PRO A 19 2.11 7.00 0.24
N GLY A 20 1.98 5.72 -0.12
CA GLY A 20 2.23 4.61 0.82
C GLY A 20 3.70 4.45 1.20
N LEU A 21 4.64 4.89 0.36
CA LEU A 21 6.08 4.73 0.61
C LEU A 21 6.66 5.87 1.46
N THR A 22 6.33 7.11 1.16
CA THR A 22 6.88 8.30 1.84
C THR A 22 6.03 9.54 1.62
N LYS A 23 5.98 10.39 2.65
CA LYS A 23 5.37 11.73 2.58
C LYS A 23 6.29 12.79 1.99
N LYS A 24 7.60 12.51 1.90
CA LYS A 24 8.58 13.49 1.46
C LYS A 24 8.34 13.84 0.00
N ILE A 25 8.10 15.13 -0.25
CA ILE A 25 8.01 15.69 -1.58
C ILE A 25 9.42 15.97 -2.09
N THR A 26 9.69 15.64 -3.34
CA THR A 26 10.96 15.97 -3.97
C THR A 26 10.87 17.32 -4.68
N THR A 27 11.84 18.18 -4.43
CA THR A 27 12.02 19.46 -5.14
C THR A 27 12.83 19.30 -6.42
N ARG A 28 13.52 18.17 -6.58
CA ARG A 28 14.38 17.86 -7.72
C ARG A 28 13.61 17.04 -8.77
N ASN A 29 13.33 17.61 -9.92
CA ASN A 29 12.63 16.97 -11.04
C ASN A 29 13.54 16.11 -11.95
N ARG A 30 14.81 15.92 -11.58
CA ARG A 30 15.76 15.15 -12.37
C ARG A 30 15.67 13.66 -12.03
N TYR A 31 15.85 12.80 -13.03
CA TYR A 31 15.94 11.35 -12.80
C TYR A 31 17.11 11.02 -11.85
N PRO A 32 16.97 10.01 -10.98
CA PRO A 32 18.07 9.58 -10.14
C PRO A 32 19.13 8.86 -10.97
N GLY A 33 20.39 9.27 -10.85
CA GLY A 33 21.52 8.70 -11.58
C GLY A 33 22.64 9.70 -11.75
N GLU A 34 23.72 9.26 -12.36
CA GLU A 34 24.90 10.06 -12.61
C GLU A 34 24.69 11.00 -13.80
N HIS A 35 23.89 10.58 -14.79
CA HIS A 35 23.58 11.35 -15.98
C HIS A 35 22.11 11.76 -16.00
N ASP A 36 21.88 13.07 -16.19
CA ASP A 36 20.53 13.68 -16.31
C ASP A 36 19.83 13.35 -17.65
N LYS A 37 20.11 12.22 -18.25
CA LYS A 37 19.47 11.83 -19.51
C LYS A 37 18.00 11.55 -19.28
N LYS A 38 17.14 12.31 -19.98
CA LYS A 38 15.74 11.92 -20.13
C LYS A 38 15.74 10.52 -20.77
N PRO A 39 14.98 9.56 -20.19
CA PRO A 39 14.81 8.29 -20.87
C PRO A 39 14.22 8.59 -22.25
N GLY A 40 14.82 8.00 -23.29
CA GLY A 40 14.21 7.97 -24.62
C GLY A 40 12.84 7.30 -24.59
N ALA A 41 12.22 7.09 -25.74
CA ALA A 41 10.95 6.37 -25.82
C ALA A 41 11.03 5.05 -25.04
N SER A 42 10.17 4.91 -24.05
CA SER A 42 10.16 3.71 -23.20
C SER A 42 9.65 2.53 -24.00
N SER A 43 10.36 1.41 -23.98
CA SER A 43 9.85 0.16 -24.56
C SER A 43 8.59 -0.30 -23.79
N ASP A 44 7.74 -1.05 -24.45
CA ASP A 44 6.54 -1.66 -23.82
C ASP A 44 6.87 -2.44 -22.55
N TYR A 45 8.00 -3.13 -22.53
CA TYR A 45 8.48 -3.84 -21.37
C TYR A 45 8.80 -2.88 -20.21
N ALA A 46 9.46 -1.76 -20.52
CA ALA A 46 9.84 -0.77 -19.51
C ALA A 46 8.59 -0.12 -18.86
N ILE A 47 7.56 0.17 -19.65
CA ILE A 47 6.29 0.72 -19.17
C ILE A 47 5.62 -0.26 -18.19
N ARG A 48 5.49 -1.55 -18.57
CA ARG A 48 4.90 -2.58 -17.70
C ARG A 48 5.74 -2.80 -16.43
N LEU A 49 7.05 -2.77 -16.56
CA LEU A 49 7.97 -2.90 -15.43
C LEU A 49 7.79 -1.73 -14.45
N GLU A 50 7.66 -0.51 -14.97
CA GLU A 50 7.47 0.70 -14.15
C GLU A 50 6.18 0.62 -13.35
N GLU A 51 5.05 0.28 -13.97
CA GLU A 51 3.76 0.11 -13.28
C GLU A 51 3.82 -0.97 -12.19
N LYS A 52 4.44 -2.10 -12.49
CA LYS A 52 4.69 -3.14 -11.48
C LYS A 52 5.54 -2.62 -10.32
N GLN A 53 6.59 -1.85 -10.58
CA GLN A 53 7.45 -1.29 -9.54
C GLN A 53 6.72 -0.23 -8.70
N LYS A 54 5.86 0.63 -9.29
CA LYS A 54 5.00 1.57 -8.55
C LYS A 54 4.19 0.82 -7.50
N LEU A 55 3.50 -0.25 -7.91
CA LEU A 55 2.68 -1.06 -7.02
C LEU A 55 3.54 -1.72 -5.92
N LYS A 56 4.64 -2.35 -6.30
CA LYS A 56 5.55 -3.01 -5.36
C LYS A 56 6.09 -2.08 -4.29
N TYR A 57 6.55 -0.89 -4.67
CA TYR A 57 7.14 0.06 -3.73
C TYR A 57 6.08 0.77 -2.88
N ASN A 58 4.93 1.11 -3.46
CA ASN A 58 3.85 1.76 -2.71
C ASN A 58 3.37 0.88 -1.55
N TYR A 59 3.11 -0.40 -1.80
CA TYR A 59 2.66 -1.34 -0.76
C TYR A 59 3.81 -2.02 0.01
N GLY A 60 5.06 -1.75 -0.36
CA GLY A 60 6.23 -2.29 0.32
C GLY A 60 6.29 -3.82 0.34
N ILE A 61 5.81 -4.48 -0.71
CA ILE A 61 5.80 -5.94 -0.85
C ILE A 61 7.00 -6.45 -1.63
N SER A 62 7.40 -7.71 -1.41
CA SER A 62 8.43 -8.38 -2.20
C SER A 62 7.89 -8.85 -3.54
N GLU A 63 8.79 -9.10 -4.50
CA GLU A 63 8.42 -9.63 -5.82
C GLU A 63 7.65 -10.95 -5.72
N ARG A 64 8.12 -11.85 -4.85
CA ARG A 64 7.48 -13.15 -4.60
C ARG A 64 6.07 -12.98 -4.02
N GLN A 65 5.88 -12.02 -3.12
CA GLN A 65 4.56 -11.73 -2.55
C GLN A 65 3.60 -11.19 -3.61
N LEU A 66 4.05 -10.24 -4.44
CA LEU A 66 3.26 -9.69 -5.53
C LEU A 66 2.84 -10.78 -6.51
N TYR A 67 3.77 -11.64 -6.92
CA TYR A 67 3.48 -12.78 -7.78
C TYR A 67 2.42 -13.72 -7.18
N ASN A 68 2.52 -14.01 -5.87
CA ASN A 68 1.53 -14.85 -5.17
C ASN A 68 0.14 -14.20 -5.14
N TYR A 69 0.04 -12.86 -4.97
CA TYR A 69 -1.23 -12.14 -5.06
C TYR A 69 -1.83 -12.22 -6.45
N ILE A 70 -1.03 -12.05 -7.49
CA ILE A 70 -1.49 -12.17 -8.88
C ILE A 70 -1.98 -13.60 -9.18
N LYS A 71 -1.21 -14.61 -8.75
CA LYS A 71 -1.62 -16.02 -8.90
C LYS A 71 -2.94 -16.31 -8.19
N LYS A 72 -3.15 -15.72 -7.01
CA LYS A 72 -4.42 -15.84 -6.28
C LYS A 72 -5.55 -15.10 -7.00
N ALA A 73 -5.32 -13.87 -7.47
CA ALA A 73 -6.30 -13.08 -8.19
C ALA A 73 -6.77 -13.77 -9.49
N ARG A 74 -5.86 -14.41 -10.23
CA ARG A 74 -6.20 -15.19 -11.46
C ARG A 74 -7.12 -16.38 -11.21
N ARG A 75 -7.17 -16.91 -9.99
CA ARG A 75 -8.03 -18.02 -9.61
C ARG A 75 -9.42 -17.60 -9.15
N MET A 76 -9.61 -16.30 -8.93
CA MET A 76 -10.87 -15.74 -8.48
C MET A 76 -11.70 -15.25 -9.68
N ASN A 77 -13.01 -15.29 -9.57
CA ASN A 77 -13.92 -14.76 -10.59
C ASN A 77 -13.87 -13.22 -10.60
N GLY A 78 -13.63 -12.62 -11.75
CA GLY A 78 -13.59 -11.17 -11.93
C GLY A 78 -12.33 -10.66 -12.61
N SER A 79 -12.17 -9.34 -12.67
CA SER A 79 -10.98 -8.69 -13.24
C SER A 79 -9.76 -8.91 -12.33
N THR A 80 -8.74 -9.60 -12.85
CA THR A 80 -7.51 -9.91 -12.09
C THR A 80 -6.84 -8.65 -11.53
N GLY A 81 -6.84 -7.55 -12.29
CA GLY A 81 -6.24 -6.28 -11.85
C GLY A 81 -6.98 -5.67 -10.67
N VAL A 82 -8.31 -5.61 -10.76
CA VAL A 82 -9.16 -5.08 -9.68
C VAL A 82 -9.04 -5.94 -8.43
N LEU A 83 -9.11 -7.27 -8.56
CA LEU A 83 -8.96 -8.19 -7.43
C LEU A 83 -7.59 -8.09 -6.77
N LEU A 84 -6.53 -7.88 -7.56
CA LEU A 84 -5.18 -7.64 -7.04
C LEU A 84 -5.15 -6.39 -6.16
N LEU A 85 -5.70 -5.27 -6.65
CA LEU A 85 -5.73 -4.02 -5.89
C LEU A 85 -6.58 -4.15 -4.62
N GLN A 86 -7.74 -4.80 -4.70
CA GLN A 86 -8.58 -5.11 -3.54
C GLN A 86 -7.80 -5.89 -2.47
N MET A 87 -7.13 -6.98 -2.87
CA MET A 87 -6.32 -7.76 -1.93
C MET A 87 -5.19 -6.95 -1.29
N LEU A 88 -4.59 -6.00 -2.01
CA LEU A 88 -3.52 -5.16 -1.49
C LEU A 88 -4.04 -4.08 -0.54
N GLU A 89 -5.18 -3.47 -0.83
CA GLU A 89 -5.80 -2.47 0.05
C GLU A 89 -6.43 -3.10 1.31
N MET A 90 -6.96 -4.32 1.20
CA MET A 90 -7.55 -5.06 2.33
C MET A 90 -6.52 -5.69 3.26
N ARG A 91 -5.23 -5.44 3.08
CA ARG A 91 -4.19 -5.83 4.04
C ARG A 91 -4.24 -4.94 5.28
N LEU A 92 -3.97 -5.52 6.43
CA LEU A 92 -3.99 -4.79 7.70
C LEU A 92 -3.03 -3.60 7.71
N ASP A 93 -1.81 -3.74 7.14
CA ASP A 93 -0.86 -2.63 7.03
C ASP A 93 -1.38 -1.49 6.14
N SER A 94 -2.09 -1.80 5.06
CA SER A 94 -2.73 -0.81 4.18
C SER A 94 -3.90 -0.13 4.87
N ILE A 95 -4.78 -0.87 5.56
CA ILE A 95 -5.94 -0.31 6.27
C ILE A 95 -5.49 0.62 7.40
N VAL A 96 -4.50 0.23 8.21
CA VAL A 96 -3.94 1.08 9.28
C VAL A 96 -3.39 2.38 8.71
N PHE A 97 -2.74 2.34 7.54
CA PHE A 97 -2.30 3.52 6.81
C PHE A 97 -3.49 4.37 6.32
N ARG A 98 -4.51 3.76 5.71
CA ARG A 98 -5.71 4.46 5.21
C ARG A 98 -6.54 5.10 6.32
N LEU A 99 -6.60 4.49 7.50
CA LEU A 99 -7.21 5.05 8.70
C LEU A 99 -6.45 6.28 9.26
N GLY A 100 -5.27 6.60 8.73
CA GLY A 100 -4.46 7.72 9.20
C GLY A 100 -3.75 7.47 10.53
N LEU A 101 -3.68 6.22 10.98
CA LEU A 101 -2.96 5.83 12.20
C LEU A 101 -1.44 5.74 12.00
N ALA A 102 -0.99 5.77 10.77
CA ALA A 102 0.42 5.81 10.39
C ALA A 102 0.63 6.73 9.19
N SER A 103 1.82 7.31 9.08
CA SER A 103 2.14 8.23 8.00
C SER A 103 2.57 7.55 6.71
N THR A 104 2.96 6.29 6.78
CA THR A 104 3.40 5.48 5.63
C THR A 104 3.09 4.00 5.87
N ILE A 105 3.01 3.20 4.80
CA ILE A 105 2.83 1.74 4.91
C ILE A 105 3.99 1.04 5.66
N PRO A 106 5.27 1.41 5.49
CA PRO A 106 6.35 0.88 6.33
C PRO A 106 6.17 1.15 7.83
N GLU A 107 5.66 2.32 8.21
CA GLU A 107 5.35 2.65 9.61
C GLU A 107 4.17 1.83 10.13
N SER A 108 3.07 1.78 9.37
CA SER A 108 1.91 0.92 9.64
C SER A 108 2.35 -0.53 9.91
N ARG A 109 3.21 -1.05 9.06
CA ARG A 109 3.78 -2.39 9.21
C ARG A 109 4.56 -2.57 10.51
N GLN A 110 5.30 -1.54 10.91
CA GLN A 110 6.02 -1.56 12.18
C GLN A 110 5.04 -1.59 13.36
N LEU A 111 3.99 -0.76 13.34
CA LEU A 111 2.97 -0.75 14.38
C LEU A 111 2.27 -2.12 14.51
N VAL A 112 1.93 -2.76 13.40
CA VAL A 112 1.33 -4.10 13.41
C VAL A 112 2.31 -5.13 13.96
N ASN A 113 3.56 -5.16 13.48
CA ASN A 113 4.56 -6.14 13.93
C ASN A 113 4.90 -6.01 15.42
N HIS A 114 4.88 -4.78 15.95
CA HIS A 114 5.11 -4.52 17.37
C HIS A 114 3.86 -4.79 18.23
N GLY A 115 2.77 -5.23 17.57
CA GLY A 115 1.56 -5.66 18.27
C GLY A 115 0.77 -4.53 18.88
N HIS A 116 0.84 -3.30 18.32
CA HIS A 116 0.04 -2.15 18.76
C HIS A 116 -1.41 -2.21 18.28
N ILE A 117 -1.71 -3.08 17.30
CA ILE A 117 -3.02 -3.18 16.64
C ILE A 117 -3.74 -4.46 17.05
N ARG A 118 -5.06 -4.36 17.20
CA ARG A 118 -5.98 -5.48 17.39
C ARG A 118 -7.00 -5.52 16.26
N VAL A 119 -7.44 -6.71 15.91
CA VAL A 119 -8.56 -6.92 14.99
C VAL A 119 -9.61 -7.75 15.72
N ASN A 120 -10.83 -7.24 15.81
CA ASN A 120 -11.94 -7.88 16.55
C ASN A 120 -11.54 -8.25 18.00
N GLY A 121 -10.82 -7.35 18.69
CA GLY A 121 -10.35 -7.56 20.05
C GLY A 121 -9.08 -8.44 20.18
N GLN A 122 -8.67 -9.17 19.13
CA GLN A 122 -7.50 -10.05 19.16
C GLN A 122 -6.25 -9.32 18.65
N ALA A 123 -5.11 -9.54 19.30
CA ALA A 123 -3.84 -8.96 18.87
C ALA A 123 -3.34 -9.65 17.58
N VAL A 124 -3.12 -8.87 16.53
CA VAL A 124 -2.61 -9.36 15.25
C VAL A 124 -1.26 -8.71 14.97
N SER A 125 -0.22 -9.53 14.81
CA SER A 125 1.16 -9.08 14.50
C SER A 125 1.57 -9.35 13.04
N ILE A 126 0.62 -9.76 12.19
CA ILE A 126 0.87 -10.10 10.78
C ILE A 126 0.38 -8.97 9.89
N PRO A 127 1.26 -8.13 9.28
CA PRO A 127 0.86 -7.00 8.44
C PRO A 127 0.09 -7.40 7.17
N SER A 128 0.32 -8.62 6.69
CA SER A 128 -0.37 -9.18 5.51
C SER A 128 -1.72 -9.83 5.83
N PHE A 129 -2.19 -9.72 7.07
CA PHE A 129 -3.51 -10.19 7.45
C PHE A 129 -4.57 -9.55 6.54
N GLN A 130 -5.46 -10.37 5.98
CA GLN A 130 -6.53 -9.92 5.09
C GLN A 130 -7.76 -9.60 5.90
N CYS A 131 -8.06 -8.31 6.03
CA CYS A 131 -9.26 -7.87 6.70
C CYS A 131 -10.49 -8.13 5.82
N LYS A 132 -11.62 -8.34 6.47
CA LYS A 132 -12.92 -8.60 5.84
C LYS A 132 -13.89 -7.46 6.11
N LYS A 133 -14.98 -7.43 5.37
CA LYS A 133 -16.11 -6.55 5.67
C LYS A 133 -16.59 -6.81 7.11
N GLY A 134 -16.76 -5.76 7.87
CA GLY A 134 -17.23 -5.80 9.27
C GLY A 134 -16.12 -5.84 10.31
N ASP A 135 -14.85 -6.10 9.93
CA ASP A 135 -13.75 -6.16 10.87
C ASP A 135 -13.53 -4.82 11.57
N LEU A 136 -13.31 -4.88 12.88
CA LEU A 136 -13.01 -3.76 13.75
C LEU A 136 -11.50 -3.74 14.04
N ILE A 137 -10.85 -2.67 13.66
CA ILE A 137 -9.41 -2.44 13.88
C ILE A 137 -9.27 -1.46 15.05
N GLU A 138 -8.55 -1.86 16.09
CA GLU A 138 -8.38 -1.07 17.30
C GLU A 138 -6.91 -0.88 17.65
N VAL A 139 -6.58 0.28 18.19
CA VAL A 139 -5.28 0.53 18.79
C VAL A 139 -5.30 0.06 20.24
N LYS A 140 -4.27 -0.68 20.68
CA LYS A 140 -4.15 -1.07 22.11
C LYS A 140 -4.12 0.16 23.00
N ALA A 141 -4.80 0.10 24.16
CA ALA A 141 -4.88 1.19 25.12
C ALA A 141 -3.50 1.75 25.51
N LYS A 142 -2.53 0.87 25.78
CA LYS A 142 -1.14 1.25 26.12
C LYS A 142 -0.39 1.97 24.96
N SER A 143 -0.90 1.86 23.73
CA SER A 143 -0.26 2.39 22.53
C SER A 143 -0.92 3.68 22.01
N LYS A 144 -2.00 4.14 22.62
CA LYS A 144 -2.73 5.34 22.20
C LYS A 144 -1.86 6.60 22.21
N ASN A 145 -0.94 6.70 23.16
CA ASN A 145 -0.03 7.85 23.26
C ASN A 145 1.05 7.89 22.15
N ILE A 146 1.30 6.74 21.50
CA ILE A 146 2.32 6.62 20.45
C ILE A 146 1.72 6.95 19.08
N ILE A 147 0.44 6.64 18.89
CA ILE A 147 -0.25 6.74 17.59
C ILE A 147 -1.06 8.03 17.56
N LYS A 148 -0.70 8.91 16.62
CA LYS A 148 -1.43 10.16 16.35
C LYS A 148 -2.37 9.95 15.17
N THR A 149 -3.63 10.32 15.31
CA THR A 149 -4.58 10.37 14.18
C THR A 149 -4.19 11.47 13.18
N GLY A 150 -4.59 11.29 11.92
CA GLY A 150 -4.24 12.26 10.87
C GLY A 150 -2.76 12.25 10.48
N SER A 151 -2.05 11.18 10.82
CA SER A 151 -0.62 11.03 10.47
C SER A 151 -0.35 11.04 8.97
N ASN A 152 -1.32 10.69 8.13
CA ASN A 152 -1.26 10.87 6.68
C ASN A 152 -2.12 12.07 6.27
N SER A 153 -1.77 12.70 5.13
CA SER A 153 -2.52 13.82 4.56
C SER A 153 -3.62 13.36 3.57
N LEU A 154 -3.96 12.07 3.58
CA LEU A 154 -4.93 11.49 2.67
C LEU A 154 -6.33 11.55 3.29
N PRO A 155 -7.37 11.82 2.49
CA PRO A 155 -8.74 11.73 2.97
C PRO A 155 -9.08 10.29 3.36
N LEU A 156 -9.94 10.14 4.37
CA LEU A 156 -10.44 8.84 4.79
C LEU A 156 -11.30 8.23 3.66
N PRO A 157 -10.97 7.04 3.15
CA PRO A 157 -11.76 6.39 2.11
C PRO A 157 -13.16 6.01 2.61
N LYS A 158 -14.16 6.00 1.72
CA LYS A 158 -15.56 5.70 2.06
C LYS A 158 -15.79 4.29 2.60
N PHE A 159 -14.94 3.33 2.25
CA PHE A 159 -15.03 1.94 2.73
C PHE A 159 -14.58 1.75 4.18
N LEU A 160 -14.01 2.81 4.81
CA LEU A 160 -13.56 2.81 6.20
C LEU A 160 -14.36 3.82 7.02
N GLU A 161 -14.56 3.50 8.28
CA GLU A 161 -15.01 4.42 9.33
C GLU A 161 -13.90 4.55 10.36
N LEU A 162 -13.74 5.73 10.93
CA LEU A 162 -12.78 6.00 11.99
C LEU A 162 -13.46 6.77 13.12
N ASP A 163 -13.46 6.17 14.30
CA ASP A 163 -13.71 6.84 15.57
C ASP A 163 -12.36 7.38 16.07
N GLN A 164 -12.20 8.70 15.98
CA GLN A 164 -10.94 9.37 16.35
C GLN A 164 -10.71 9.37 17.86
N GLU A 165 -11.74 9.44 18.67
CA GLU A 165 -11.63 9.48 20.13
C GLU A 165 -11.13 8.14 20.69
N ASN A 166 -11.67 7.05 20.18
CA ASN A 166 -11.32 5.72 20.65
C ASN A 166 -10.20 5.06 19.84
N LEU A 167 -9.76 5.66 18.73
CA LEU A 167 -8.81 5.10 17.77
C LEU A 167 -9.25 3.73 17.26
N LYS A 168 -10.54 3.66 16.85
CA LYS A 168 -11.16 2.45 16.31
C LYS A 168 -11.56 2.68 14.87
N GLY A 169 -11.15 1.78 13.99
CA GLY A 169 -11.55 1.77 12.60
C GLY A 169 -12.43 0.59 12.26
N ARG A 170 -13.41 0.77 11.37
CA ARG A 170 -14.27 -0.32 10.88
C ARG A 170 -14.22 -0.41 9.38
N VAL A 171 -14.18 -1.63 8.85
CA VAL A 171 -14.28 -1.92 7.42
C VAL A 171 -15.75 -2.07 7.04
N LYS A 172 -16.32 -1.15 6.27
CA LYS A 172 -17.73 -1.18 5.85
C LYS A 172 -17.99 -2.21 4.74
N TYR A 173 -17.14 -2.17 3.71
CA TYR A 173 -17.26 -3.03 2.53
C TYR A 173 -15.89 -3.23 1.89
N ILE A 174 -15.81 -4.13 0.91
CA ILE A 174 -14.59 -4.37 0.13
C ILE A 174 -14.42 -3.25 -0.88
N ILE A 175 -13.24 -2.64 -0.90
CA ILE A 175 -12.92 -1.48 -1.72
C ILE A 175 -13.19 -1.70 -3.22
N GLY A 176 -13.78 -0.70 -3.88
CA GLY A 176 -13.90 -0.61 -5.34
C GLY A 176 -12.66 -0.05 -6.00
N ARG A 177 -12.53 -0.20 -7.32
CA ARG A 177 -11.39 0.34 -8.10
C ARG A 177 -11.26 1.86 -7.96
N GLU A 178 -12.37 2.57 -7.93
CA GLU A 178 -12.45 4.04 -7.91
C GLU A 178 -11.89 4.64 -6.60
N GLU A 179 -11.97 3.89 -5.52
CA GLU A 179 -11.52 4.32 -4.18
C GLU A 179 -10.03 4.07 -3.92
N VAL A 180 -9.36 3.34 -4.82
CA VAL A 180 -7.93 3.09 -4.72
C VAL A 180 -7.16 4.38 -4.99
N GLY A 181 -6.59 4.98 -3.97
CA GLY A 181 -5.90 6.28 -4.05
C GLY A 181 -4.48 6.21 -4.66
N LEU A 182 -4.22 5.25 -5.52
CA LEU A 182 -2.98 5.11 -6.27
C LEU A 182 -3.27 5.21 -7.76
N ASN A 183 -2.63 6.17 -8.44
CA ASN A 183 -2.70 6.26 -9.89
C ASN A 183 -1.81 5.19 -10.52
N ILE A 184 -2.42 4.11 -10.98
CA ILE A 184 -1.75 2.95 -11.56
C ILE A 184 -2.62 2.28 -12.62
N ASN A 185 -1.97 1.75 -13.65
CA ASN A 185 -2.63 0.90 -14.64
C ASN A 185 -2.40 -0.57 -14.27
N GLU A 186 -3.41 -1.18 -13.63
CA GLU A 186 -3.37 -2.56 -13.17
C GLU A 186 -3.27 -3.58 -14.32
N LEU A 187 -3.78 -3.25 -15.52
CA LEU A 187 -3.70 -4.14 -16.68
C LEU A 187 -2.24 -4.36 -17.10
N LEU A 188 -1.43 -3.29 -17.12
CA LEU A 188 -0.01 -3.39 -17.44
C LEU A 188 0.76 -4.26 -16.43
N VAL A 189 0.34 -4.23 -15.16
CA VAL A 189 0.91 -5.12 -14.14
C VAL A 189 0.56 -6.58 -14.41
N VAL A 190 -0.70 -6.87 -14.75
CA VAL A 190 -1.14 -8.23 -15.09
C VAL A 190 -0.43 -8.73 -16.35
N GLU A 191 -0.31 -7.89 -17.39
CA GLU A 191 0.41 -8.19 -18.63
C GLU A 191 1.89 -8.50 -18.39
N TYR A 192 2.56 -7.76 -17.50
CA TYR A 192 3.95 -8.05 -17.14
C TYR A 192 4.17 -9.50 -16.70
N TYR A 193 3.21 -10.05 -15.95
CA TYR A 193 3.28 -11.43 -15.46
C TYR A 193 2.64 -12.47 -16.37
N SER A 194 1.92 -12.08 -17.41
CA SER A 194 1.37 -13.02 -18.40
C SER A 194 2.41 -13.52 -19.38
N ARG A 195 3.49 -12.74 -19.57
CA ARG A 195 4.59 -13.07 -20.48
C ARG A 195 5.78 -13.77 -19.80
N LYS A 196 5.61 -14.18 -18.56
CA LYS A 196 6.62 -14.91 -17.77
C LYS A 196 6.22 -16.37 -17.56
#